data_61dca0a84c1a661bfeb54de7850339d3
#
_entry.id   61dca0a84c1a661bfeb54de7850339d3
#
_cell.length_a   1.000
_cell.length_b   1.000
_cell.length_c   1.000
_cell.angle_alpha   90.00
_cell.angle_beta   90.00
_cell.angle_gamma   90.00
#
_symmetry.space_group_name_H-M   'P 1'
#
loop_
_entity.id
_entity.type
_entity.pdbx_description
1 polymer ?
#
loop_
_entity_poly.entity_id
_entity_poly.type
_entity_poly.pdbx_seq_one_letter_code
_entity_poly.pdbx_strand_id
1 'polypeptide(L)'
;QILRMMGKENATVLDSFAGSGSTAQAVLELNTEDTGHRRFLLAELGDYAETTTAERVKRVIQGYSHNQKDILYDVKITTKNIKDGADLYDEGKSIAEESKEAYDKVEGPKMVEGHLRVVGTKKAQTHTKGTGGSFGFYELGDVLMQDGKLNENVDVEELRKYVYFTETKRV
;
A
#
# COMPACT_ATOMS: atom_id res chain seq x y z
N GLN A 1 14.08 4.48 -7.79
CA GLN A 1 15.45 4.53 -8.35
C GLN A 1 15.50 4.01 -9.79
N ILE A 2 14.95 2.80 -10.08
CA ILE A 2 14.93 2.18 -11.42
C ILE A 2 14.23 3.09 -12.45
N LEU A 3 13.05 3.60 -12.15
CA LEU A 3 12.29 4.47 -13.04
C LEU A 3 13.04 5.76 -13.40
N ARG A 4 13.77 6.33 -12.45
CA ARG A 4 14.63 7.50 -12.70
C ARG A 4 15.78 7.17 -13.67
N MET A 5 16.37 5.98 -13.57
CA MET A 5 17.45 5.53 -14.46
C MET A 5 16.96 5.34 -15.90
N MET A 6 15.69 5.03 -16.12
CA MET A 6 15.11 4.88 -17.46
C MET A 6 14.94 6.21 -18.22
N GLY A 7 14.95 7.35 -17.53
CA GLY A 7 15.00 8.70 -18.10
C GLY A 7 13.86 9.12 -19.05
N LYS A 8 12.76 8.32 -19.12
CA LYS A 8 11.65 8.58 -20.04
C LYS A 8 10.46 9.20 -19.29
N GLU A 9 10.15 10.45 -19.60
CA GLU A 9 9.08 11.21 -18.94
C GLU A 9 7.65 10.79 -19.37
N ASN A 10 7.51 10.11 -20.50
CA ASN A 10 6.21 9.68 -21.06
C ASN A 10 6.06 8.15 -21.17
N ALA A 11 6.80 7.40 -20.38
CA ALA A 11 6.76 5.94 -20.42
C ALA A 11 5.45 5.37 -19.85
N THR A 12 5.05 4.21 -20.35
CA THR A 12 4.08 3.35 -19.67
C THR A 12 4.82 2.24 -18.95
N VAL A 13 4.62 2.13 -17.64
CA VAL A 13 5.25 1.15 -16.76
C VAL A 13 4.26 0.02 -16.52
N LEU A 14 4.63 -1.20 -16.89
CA LEU A 14 3.87 -2.41 -16.59
C LEU A 14 4.48 -3.11 -15.37
N ASP A 15 3.65 -3.45 -14.41
CA ASP A 15 3.99 -4.30 -13.28
C ASP A 15 2.94 -5.42 -13.20
N SER A 16 3.37 -6.64 -13.54
CA SER A 16 2.49 -7.82 -13.59
C SER A 16 2.33 -8.54 -12.24
N PHE A 17 2.97 -8.04 -11.19
CA PHE A 17 2.87 -8.53 -9.82
C PHE A 17 2.81 -7.35 -8.86
N ALA A 18 1.77 -6.55 -8.97
CA ALA A 18 1.66 -5.23 -8.35
C ALA A 18 1.81 -5.25 -6.83
N GLY A 19 1.44 -6.36 -6.18
CA GLY A 19 1.51 -6.47 -4.73
C GLY A 19 0.76 -5.33 -4.05
N SER A 20 1.47 -4.55 -3.25
CA SER A 20 0.89 -3.40 -2.58
C SER A 20 0.78 -2.12 -3.44
N GLY A 21 1.10 -2.16 -4.74
CA GLY A 21 0.99 -1.01 -5.64
C GLY A 21 2.12 0.03 -5.53
N SER A 22 3.29 -0.36 -5.05
CA SER A 22 4.44 0.53 -4.90
C SER A 22 4.96 1.10 -6.23
N THR A 23 4.81 0.37 -7.31
CA THR A 23 5.19 0.83 -8.66
C THR A 23 4.33 2.02 -9.12
N ALA A 24 3.01 1.96 -8.91
CA ALA A 24 2.14 3.09 -9.22
C ALA A 24 2.47 4.32 -8.37
N GLN A 25 2.72 4.14 -7.07
CA GLN A 25 3.18 5.21 -6.21
C GLN A 25 4.45 5.88 -6.74
N ALA A 26 5.46 5.09 -7.10
CA ALA A 26 6.72 5.60 -7.63
C ALA A 26 6.54 6.37 -8.96
N VAL A 27 5.63 5.92 -9.83
CA VAL A 27 5.29 6.63 -11.07
C VAL A 27 4.63 7.97 -10.78
N LEU A 28 3.64 8.00 -9.89
CA LEU A 28 2.91 9.21 -9.52
C LEU A 28 3.82 10.24 -8.83
N GLU A 29 4.64 9.80 -7.88
CA GLU A 29 5.60 10.66 -7.20
C GLU A 29 6.61 11.25 -8.19
N LEU A 30 7.17 10.42 -9.09
CA LEU A 30 8.13 10.88 -10.08
C LEU A 30 7.52 11.90 -11.06
N ASN A 31 6.27 11.70 -11.50
CA ASN A 31 5.56 12.68 -12.32
C ASN A 31 5.37 14.02 -11.58
N THR A 32 5.19 13.99 -10.26
CA THR A 32 5.09 15.22 -9.45
C THR A 32 6.45 15.92 -9.33
N GLU A 33 7.54 15.15 -9.27
CA GLU A 33 8.90 15.70 -9.13
C GLU A 33 9.40 16.38 -10.43
N ASP A 34 9.18 15.75 -11.59
CA ASP A 34 9.75 16.18 -12.87
C ASP A 34 8.72 16.64 -13.92
N THR A 35 7.45 16.80 -13.50
CA THR A 35 6.32 17.15 -14.39
C THR A 35 6.12 16.17 -15.55
N GLY A 36 6.55 14.95 -15.42
CA GLY A 36 6.38 13.87 -16.38
C GLY A 36 4.95 13.39 -16.52
N HIS A 37 4.68 12.67 -17.61
CA HIS A 37 3.37 12.10 -17.94
C HIS A 37 3.43 10.57 -18.05
N ARG A 38 4.18 9.93 -17.17
CA ARG A 38 4.26 8.47 -17.12
C ARG A 38 2.92 7.89 -16.71
N ARG A 39 2.62 6.74 -17.26
CA ARG A 39 1.44 5.93 -16.94
C ARG A 39 1.86 4.61 -16.34
N PHE A 40 0.96 3.99 -15.60
CA PHE A 40 1.18 2.65 -15.06
C PHE A 40 0.03 1.70 -15.47
N LEU A 41 0.40 0.45 -15.63
CA LEU A 41 -0.51 -0.69 -15.75
C LEU A 41 -0.10 -1.69 -14.68
N LEU A 42 -1.00 -2.00 -13.77
CA LEU A 42 -0.76 -2.96 -12.70
C LEU A 42 -1.65 -4.18 -12.91
N ALA A 43 -1.09 -5.37 -12.77
CA ALA A 43 -1.87 -6.59 -12.69
C ALA A 43 -1.59 -7.26 -11.34
N GLU A 44 -2.65 -7.72 -10.67
CA GLU A 44 -2.57 -8.43 -9.40
C GLU A 44 -3.64 -9.52 -9.37
N LEU A 45 -3.24 -10.72 -8.98
CA LEU A 45 -4.14 -11.87 -8.93
C LEU A 45 -4.72 -12.11 -7.53
N GLY A 46 -4.10 -11.53 -6.51
CA GLY A 46 -4.51 -11.70 -5.12
C GLY A 46 -5.81 -10.98 -4.78
N ASP A 47 -6.62 -11.57 -3.91
CA ASP A 47 -7.90 -11.04 -3.42
C ASP A 47 -7.77 -9.65 -2.77
N TYR A 48 -6.56 -9.25 -2.45
CA TYR A 48 -6.24 -7.95 -1.87
C TYR A 48 -6.02 -6.83 -2.91
N ALA A 49 -6.18 -7.11 -4.21
CA ALA A 49 -5.96 -6.13 -5.28
C ALA A 49 -6.78 -4.85 -5.07
N GLU A 50 -8.06 -4.96 -4.73
CA GLU A 50 -8.90 -3.82 -4.42
C GLU A 50 -8.54 -3.17 -3.07
N THR A 51 -8.49 -3.97 -2.02
CA THR A 51 -8.38 -3.48 -0.63
C THR A 51 -7.00 -2.98 -0.26
N THR A 52 -5.95 -3.43 -0.94
CA THR A 52 -4.55 -3.05 -0.67
C THR A 52 -3.94 -2.27 -1.82
N THR A 53 -3.93 -2.84 -3.03
CA THR A 53 -3.24 -2.24 -4.18
C THR A 53 -3.96 -0.96 -4.63
N ALA A 54 -5.24 -1.05 -4.95
CA ALA A 54 -6.03 0.09 -5.40
C ALA A 54 -6.18 1.15 -4.31
N GLU A 55 -6.40 0.74 -3.06
CA GLU A 55 -6.52 1.65 -1.93
C GLU A 55 -5.22 2.43 -1.68
N ARG A 56 -4.05 1.81 -1.83
CA ARG A 56 -2.78 2.54 -1.76
C ARG A 56 -2.67 3.59 -2.86
N VAL A 57 -2.96 3.22 -4.11
CA VAL A 57 -2.92 4.16 -5.25
C VAL A 57 -3.86 5.34 -5.01
N LYS A 58 -5.08 5.07 -4.54
CA LYS A 58 -6.06 6.08 -4.18
C LYS A 58 -5.54 7.05 -3.11
N ARG A 59 -4.92 6.54 -2.05
CA ARG A 59 -4.31 7.36 -0.99
C ARG A 59 -3.17 8.21 -1.50
N VAL A 60 -2.31 7.67 -2.36
CA VAL A 60 -1.21 8.43 -2.97
C VAL A 60 -1.76 9.60 -3.79
N ILE A 61 -2.81 9.36 -4.59
CA ILE A 61 -3.46 10.39 -5.41
C ILE A 61 -4.12 11.47 -4.56
N GLN A 62 -4.88 11.07 -3.53
CA GLN A 62 -5.67 11.98 -2.70
C GLN A 62 -4.87 12.67 -1.59
N GLY A 63 -3.75 12.07 -1.20
CA GLY A 63 -3.06 12.39 0.03
C GLY A 63 -3.63 11.63 1.23
N TYR A 64 -2.87 11.54 2.28
CA TYR A 64 -3.26 10.83 3.50
C TYR A 64 -2.57 11.38 4.73
N SER A 65 -3.25 11.21 5.86
CA SER A 65 -2.66 11.51 7.16
C SER A 65 -2.20 10.20 7.82
N HIS A 66 -1.07 10.23 8.45
CA HIS A 66 -0.52 9.08 9.17
C HIS A 66 -0.11 9.47 10.58
N ASN A 67 -0.28 8.55 11.50
CA ASN A 67 0.16 8.73 12.87
C ASN A 67 1.67 8.65 12.94
N GLN A 68 2.29 9.56 13.69
CA GLN A 68 3.70 9.46 14.01
C GLN A 68 3.89 8.34 15.03
N LYS A 69 4.85 7.45 14.76
CA LYS A 69 5.26 6.41 15.68
C LYS A 69 6.73 6.61 16.05
N ASP A 70 6.98 6.72 17.32
CA ASP A 70 8.33 6.86 17.86
C ASP A 70 8.69 5.60 18.68
N ILE A 71 9.88 5.09 18.47
CA ILE A 71 10.41 3.99 19.29
C ILE A 71 10.98 4.61 20.56
N LEU A 72 10.33 4.34 21.69
CA LEU A 72 10.69 4.90 23.00
C LEU A 72 11.71 4.04 23.72
N TYR A 73 11.69 2.75 23.46
CA TYR A 73 12.60 1.76 24.01
C TYR A 73 12.80 0.63 23.00
N ASP A 74 14.05 0.23 22.78
CA ASP A 74 14.40 -0.84 21.85
C ASP A 74 15.66 -1.59 22.33
N VAL A 75 15.47 -2.78 22.86
CA VAL A 75 16.56 -3.63 23.31
C VAL A 75 16.51 -4.97 22.60
N LYS A 76 17.57 -5.28 21.87
CA LYS A 76 17.73 -6.59 21.25
C LYS A 76 17.99 -7.64 22.33
N ILE A 77 17.14 -8.65 22.39
CA ILE A 77 17.32 -9.79 23.28
C ILE A 77 18.30 -10.79 22.66
N THR A 78 19.32 -11.11 23.42
CA THR A 78 20.43 -12.00 23.02
C THR A 78 20.69 -13.00 24.13
N THR A 79 21.47 -14.03 23.85
CA THR A 79 21.90 -15.01 24.86
C THR A 79 22.70 -14.40 26.03
N LYS A 80 23.27 -13.20 25.83
CA LYS A 80 24.04 -12.49 26.87
C LYS A 80 23.15 -11.78 27.88
N ASN A 81 22.04 -11.21 27.45
CA ASN A 81 21.15 -10.40 28.29
C ASN A 81 19.78 -11.05 28.58
N ILE A 82 19.54 -12.26 28.08
CA ILE A 82 18.25 -12.95 28.28
C ILE A 82 17.96 -13.21 29.78
N LYS A 83 19.00 -13.39 30.59
CA LYS A 83 18.88 -13.56 32.04
C LYS A 83 18.38 -12.29 32.75
N ASP A 84 18.60 -11.12 32.15
CA ASP A 84 18.23 -9.81 32.68
C ASP A 84 16.85 -9.39 32.11
N GLY A 85 16.12 -10.33 31.47
CA GLY A 85 14.87 -10.06 30.76
C GLY A 85 13.75 -9.46 31.63
N ALA A 86 13.69 -9.80 32.91
CA ALA A 86 12.74 -9.19 33.85
C ALA A 86 13.06 -7.71 34.10
N ASP A 87 14.31 -7.40 34.32
CA ASP A 87 14.75 -6.02 34.57
C ASP A 87 14.57 -5.14 33.34
N LEU A 88 14.90 -5.67 32.15
CA LEU A 88 14.67 -5.00 30.87
C LEU A 88 13.18 -4.76 30.59
N TYR A 89 12.33 -5.72 30.97
CA TYR A 89 10.89 -5.57 30.84
C TYR A 89 10.34 -4.49 31.77
N ASP A 90 10.77 -4.46 33.03
CA ASP A 90 10.38 -3.46 34.02
C ASP A 90 10.88 -2.06 33.64
N GLU A 91 12.09 -1.92 33.10
CA GLU A 91 12.60 -0.68 32.52
C GLU A 91 11.70 -0.21 31.35
N GLY A 92 11.40 -1.07 30.40
CA GLY A 92 10.49 -0.75 29.30
C GLY A 92 9.10 -0.35 29.79
N LYS A 93 8.60 -0.98 30.87
CA LYS A 93 7.32 -0.62 31.48
C LYS A 93 7.34 0.77 32.12
N SER A 94 8.43 1.13 32.82
CA SER A 94 8.60 2.47 33.40
C SER A 94 8.59 3.54 32.30
N ILE A 95 9.35 3.31 31.21
CA ILE A 95 9.38 4.22 30.06
C ILE A 95 7.98 4.35 29.42
N ALA A 96 7.24 3.24 29.31
CA ALA A 96 5.88 3.27 28.79
C ALA A 96 4.94 4.12 29.66
N GLU A 97 5.02 4.01 31.00
CA GLU A 97 4.21 4.80 31.91
C GLU A 97 4.56 6.30 31.85
N GLU A 98 5.85 6.64 31.91
CA GLU A 98 6.33 8.02 31.84
C GLU A 98 5.96 8.72 30.53
N SER A 99 5.85 7.94 29.44
CA SER A 99 5.55 8.46 28.11
C SER A 99 4.06 8.68 27.85
N LYS A 100 3.15 8.22 28.71
CA LYS A 100 1.70 8.31 28.48
C LYS A 100 1.17 9.73 28.33
N GLU A 101 1.77 10.71 28.96
CA GLU A 101 1.34 12.11 28.82
C GLU A 101 1.79 12.75 27.51
N ALA A 102 2.87 12.23 26.90
CA ALA A 102 3.45 12.78 25.68
C ALA A 102 2.89 12.16 24.39
N TYR A 103 2.18 11.03 24.49
CA TYR A 103 1.67 10.26 23.35
C TYR A 103 0.20 9.90 23.53
N ASP A 104 -0.57 9.91 22.44
CA ASP A 104 -1.99 9.51 22.43
C ASP A 104 -2.16 8.01 22.72
N LYS A 105 -1.16 7.23 22.38
CA LYS A 105 -1.13 5.78 22.66
C LYS A 105 0.30 5.33 22.87
N VAL A 106 0.51 4.54 23.92
CA VAL A 106 1.79 3.86 24.19
C VAL A 106 1.55 2.36 24.21
N GLU A 107 2.32 1.61 23.46
CA GLU A 107 2.24 0.14 23.34
C GLU A 107 3.56 -0.49 23.76
N GLY A 108 3.47 -1.52 24.58
CA GLY A 108 4.61 -2.31 25.04
C GLY A 108 4.81 -2.19 26.55
N PRO A 109 5.90 -2.77 27.09
CA PRO A 109 6.93 -3.50 26.35
C PRO A 109 6.43 -4.80 25.73
N LYS A 110 6.81 -5.07 24.48
CA LYS A 110 6.47 -6.30 23.76
C LYS A 110 7.62 -6.77 22.89
N MET A 111 7.68 -8.09 22.66
CA MET A 111 8.67 -8.68 21.74
C MET A 111 8.26 -8.48 20.29
N VAL A 112 9.14 -7.88 19.49
CA VAL A 112 8.98 -7.69 18.05
C VAL A 112 10.32 -8.00 17.38
N GLU A 113 10.35 -9.03 16.55
CA GLU A 113 11.56 -9.44 15.79
C GLU A 113 12.82 -9.61 16.66
N GLY A 114 12.66 -10.19 17.86
CA GLY A 114 13.76 -10.39 18.79
C GLY A 114 14.19 -9.16 19.60
N HIS A 115 13.45 -8.08 19.49
CA HIS A 115 13.64 -6.85 20.26
C HIS A 115 12.50 -6.67 21.25
N LEU A 116 12.83 -6.23 22.46
CA LEU A 116 11.85 -5.74 23.43
C LEU A 116 11.63 -4.25 23.16
N ARG A 117 10.40 -3.88 22.73
CA ARG A 117 10.08 -2.53 22.28
C ARG A 117 8.93 -1.89 23.03
N VAL A 118 9.05 -0.58 23.23
CA VAL A 118 7.94 0.31 23.57
C VAL A 118 7.79 1.32 22.44
N VAL A 119 6.56 1.52 21.98
CA VAL A 119 6.24 2.41 20.86
C VAL A 119 5.20 3.42 21.30
N GLY A 120 5.52 4.69 21.16
CA GLY A 120 4.60 5.81 21.32
C GLY A 120 3.97 6.18 19.97
N THR A 121 2.67 6.44 19.97
CA THR A 121 1.94 6.89 18.79
C THR A 121 1.32 8.26 19.09
N LYS A 122 1.63 9.26 18.26
CA LYS A 122 0.93 10.54 18.23
C LYS A 122 -0.06 10.53 17.08
N LYS A 123 -1.30 10.92 17.34
CA LYS A 123 -2.32 11.10 16.29
C LYS A 123 -1.83 12.12 15.28
N ALA A 124 -2.07 11.82 14.02
CA ALA A 124 -1.46 12.53 12.93
C ALA A 124 -1.68 14.03 12.96
N GLN A 125 -0.60 14.74 12.95
CA GLN A 125 -0.54 16.12 12.47
C GLN A 125 0.17 16.21 11.12
N THR A 126 0.73 15.10 10.66
CA THR A 126 1.47 15.06 9.39
C THR A 126 0.55 14.59 8.28
N HIS A 127 0.31 15.46 7.32
CA HIS A 127 -0.45 15.16 6.11
C HIS A 127 0.50 15.06 4.92
N THR A 128 0.54 13.90 4.28
CA THR A 128 1.23 13.73 3.01
C THR A 128 0.31 14.23 1.89
N LYS A 129 0.75 15.27 1.19
CA LYS A 129 -0.01 15.85 0.07
C LYS A 129 -0.15 14.80 -1.04
N GLY A 130 -1.34 14.72 -1.61
CA GLY A 130 -1.60 13.85 -2.75
C GLY A 130 -0.86 14.31 -4.01
N THR A 131 -0.50 13.35 -4.85
CA THR A 131 0.14 13.61 -6.14
C THR A 131 -0.83 14.12 -7.20
N GLY A 132 -2.15 13.96 -6.95
CA GLY A 132 -3.16 14.13 -7.98
C GLY A 132 -3.17 12.99 -9.00
N GLY A 133 -3.94 13.16 -10.07
CA GLY A 133 -4.11 12.14 -11.10
C GLY A 133 -5.36 11.28 -10.90
N SER A 134 -5.45 10.22 -11.68
CA SER A 134 -6.56 9.24 -11.62
C SER A 134 -6.09 7.87 -12.08
N PHE A 135 -6.84 6.85 -11.74
CA PHE A 135 -6.67 5.50 -12.27
C PHE A 135 -8.03 4.81 -12.43
N GLY A 136 -8.10 3.80 -13.31
CA GLY A 136 -9.21 2.88 -13.40
C GLY A 136 -8.85 1.56 -12.71
N PHE A 137 -9.77 1.02 -11.92
CA PHE A 137 -9.67 -0.33 -11.38
C PHE A 137 -10.62 -1.23 -12.18
N TYR A 138 -10.12 -2.38 -12.59
CA TYR A 138 -10.87 -3.34 -13.41
C TYR A 138 -10.68 -4.73 -12.85
N GLU A 139 -11.75 -5.48 -12.80
CA GLU A 139 -11.73 -6.91 -12.48
C GLU A 139 -12.11 -7.72 -13.72
N LEU A 140 -11.63 -8.96 -13.76
CA LEU A 140 -12.08 -9.89 -14.79
C LEU A 140 -13.52 -10.28 -14.49
N GLY A 141 -14.40 -9.99 -15.43
CA GLY A 141 -15.77 -10.47 -15.39
C GLY A 141 -15.87 -11.97 -15.70
N ASP A 142 -17.10 -12.46 -15.70
CA ASP A 142 -17.40 -13.84 -16.07
C ASP A 142 -16.93 -14.15 -17.50
N VAL A 143 -16.52 -15.40 -17.71
CA VAL A 143 -16.09 -15.87 -19.03
C VAL A 143 -17.30 -15.86 -19.96
N LEU A 144 -17.24 -15.07 -21.04
CA LEU A 144 -18.34 -14.94 -22.02
C LEU A 144 -18.62 -16.23 -22.78
N MET A 145 -17.59 -16.99 -23.07
CA MET A 145 -17.69 -18.24 -23.81
C MET A 145 -17.14 -19.40 -23.02
N GLN A 146 -17.93 -20.43 -22.79
CA GLN A 146 -17.52 -21.66 -22.11
C GLN A 146 -17.82 -22.85 -23.04
N ASP A 147 -16.81 -23.67 -23.34
CA ASP A 147 -16.90 -24.85 -24.23
C ASP A 147 -17.50 -24.54 -25.61
N GLY A 148 -17.17 -23.36 -26.14
CA GLY A 148 -17.68 -22.92 -27.47
C GLY A 148 -19.14 -22.43 -27.47
N LYS A 149 -19.77 -22.33 -26.32
CA LYS A 149 -21.13 -21.79 -26.13
C LYS A 149 -21.07 -20.50 -25.29
N LEU A 150 -22.07 -19.67 -25.49
CA LEU A 150 -22.26 -18.49 -24.68
C LEU A 150 -22.55 -18.91 -23.21
N ASN A 151 -21.90 -18.26 -22.27
CA ASN A 151 -22.20 -18.48 -20.87
C ASN A 151 -23.54 -17.80 -20.51
N GLU A 152 -24.53 -18.61 -20.15
CA GLU A 152 -25.89 -18.17 -19.85
C GLU A 152 -25.99 -17.30 -18.59
N ASN A 153 -24.95 -17.30 -17.75
CA ASN A 153 -24.90 -16.49 -16.52
C ASN A 153 -24.43 -15.05 -16.77
N VAL A 154 -23.93 -14.74 -17.96
CA VAL A 154 -23.48 -13.39 -18.31
C VAL A 154 -24.66 -12.51 -18.66
N ASP A 155 -24.71 -11.32 -18.04
CA ASP A 155 -25.76 -10.35 -18.32
C ASP A 155 -25.75 -9.91 -19.80
N VAL A 156 -26.94 -9.75 -20.35
CA VAL A 156 -27.15 -9.31 -21.74
C VAL A 156 -26.51 -7.96 -22.03
N GLU A 157 -26.48 -7.06 -21.04
CA GLU A 157 -25.81 -5.76 -21.18
C GLU A 157 -24.30 -5.88 -21.29
N GLU A 158 -23.67 -6.80 -20.57
CA GLU A 158 -22.23 -7.06 -20.70
C GLU A 158 -21.89 -7.67 -22.06
N LEU A 159 -22.73 -8.57 -22.53
CA LEU A 159 -22.61 -9.13 -23.88
C LEU A 159 -22.71 -8.04 -24.93
N ARG A 160 -23.67 -7.13 -24.81
CA ARG A 160 -23.83 -6.00 -25.75
C ARG A 160 -22.61 -5.10 -25.76
N LYS A 161 -22.06 -4.78 -24.60
CA LYS A 161 -20.81 -3.99 -24.46
C LYS A 161 -19.65 -4.69 -25.16
N TYR A 162 -19.50 -5.99 -24.94
CA TYR A 162 -18.46 -6.78 -25.59
C TYR A 162 -18.57 -6.76 -27.11
N VAL A 163 -19.77 -7.02 -27.63
CA VAL A 163 -20.04 -6.99 -29.08
C VAL A 163 -19.76 -5.59 -29.63
N TYR A 164 -20.27 -4.55 -28.98
CA TYR A 164 -20.04 -3.17 -29.39
C TYR A 164 -18.55 -2.82 -29.41
N PHE A 165 -17.81 -3.18 -28.38
CA PHE A 165 -16.36 -2.97 -28.33
C PHE A 165 -15.63 -3.74 -29.40
N THR A 166 -16.03 -5.01 -29.68
CA THR A 166 -15.40 -5.87 -30.68
C THR A 166 -15.54 -5.28 -32.06
N GLU A 167 -16.71 -4.72 -32.37
CA GLU A 167 -17.01 -4.13 -33.67
C GLU A 167 -16.45 -2.71 -33.83
N THR A 168 -16.51 -1.90 -32.79
CA THR A 168 -16.20 -0.46 -32.90
C THR A 168 -14.84 -0.07 -32.33
N LYS A 169 -14.23 -0.91 -31.46
CA LYS A 169 -13.03 -0.61 -30.67
C LYS A 169 -13.20 0.64 -29.76
N ARG A 170 -14.44 0.97 -29.42
CA ARG A 170 -14.80 2.08 -28.51
C ARG A 170 -15.38 1.52 -27.23
N VAL A 171 -15.02 2.15 -26.11
CA VAL A 171 -15.52 1.83 -24.74
C VAL A 171 -16.67 2.75 -24.40
#